data_8f36bb7da6dc482025b12e48acaac9e7
#
_entry.id   8f36bb7da6dc482025b12e48acaac9e7
#
_cell.length_a   1.000
_cell.length_b   1.000
_cell.length_c   1.000
_cell.angle_alpha   90.00
_cell.angle_beta   90.00
_cell.angle_gamma   90.00
#
_symmetry.space_group_name_H-M   'P 1'
#
loop_
_entity.id
_entity.type
_entity.pdbx_description
1 polymer ?
#
loop_
_entity_poly.entity_id
_entity_poly.type
_entity_poly.pdbx_seq_one_letter_code
_entity_poly.pdbx_strand_id
1 'polypeptide(L)'
;MKRTLLAAIIIAVTVLSAGPVDARQKKIEGDWTFTVEHLPLKLVLVQKDKSVTGSLDWPHGDPIKLTGTIDGDKLRFYGDSGGENFTVHIDATGAVQVDDTLKGTLKARFTDFNDSHQVVRTRNQEIPWTAVRGLHGIVHFPRKD
;
A
#
# COMPACT_ATOMS: atom_id res chain seq x y z
N MET A 1 75.74 12.60 20.39
CA MET A 1 74.45 12.05 20.82
C MET A 1 73.36 12.53 19.83
N LYS A 2 72.92 11.68 18.97
CA LYS A 2 71.86 12.00 18.01
C LYS A 2 70.53 11.61 18.62
N ARG A 3 69.69 12.58 18.93
CA ARG A 3 68.30 12.31 19.33
C ARG A 3 67.45 12.25 18.08
N THR A 4 66.97 11.08 17.77
CA THR A 4 66.04 10.84 16.70
C THR A 4 64.63 11.17 17.24
N LEU A 5 64.07 12.26 16.74
CA LEU A 5 62.67 12.57 16.97
C LEU A 5 61.81 11.69 16.01
N LEU A 6 61.12 10.70 16.57
CA LEU A 6 60.08 9.98 15.86
C LEU A 6 58.82 10.87 15.88
N ALA A 7 58.54 11.45 14.77
CA ALA A 7 57.25 12.09 14.52
C ALA A 7 56.20 10.98 14.27
N ALA A 8 55.34 10.72 15.22
CA ALA A 8 54.17 9.88 15.03
C ALA A 8 53.15 10.64 14.19
N ILE A 9 53.02 10.27 12.95
CA ILE A 9 51.92 10.75 12.09
C ILE A 9 50.69 10.00 12.49
N ILE A 10 49.81 10.65 13.27
CA ILE A 10 48.46 10.15 13.52
C ILE A 10 47.66 10.43 12.27
N ILE A 11 47.48 9.43 11.43
CA ILE A 11 46.50 9.48 10.35
C ILE A 11 45.11 9.33 11.01
N ALA A 12 44.47 10.46 11.22
CA ALA A 12 43.04 10.44 11.56
C ALA A 12 42.26 9.95 10.34
N VAL A 13 41.97 8.67 10.33
CA VAL A 13 40.99 8.13 9.38
C VAL A 13 39.62 8.63 9.82
N THR A 14 39.20 9.74 9.26
CA THR A 14 37.80 10.16 9.31
C THR A 14 37.02 9.16 8.49
N VAL A 15 36.48 8.18 9.16
CA VAL A 15 35.43 7.35 8.58
C VAL A 15 34.23 8.28 8.39
N LEU A 16 34.08 8.79 7.17
CA LEU A 16 32.82 9.33 6.73
C LEU A 16 31.84 8.15 6.73
N SER A 17 31.16 7.94 7.86
CA SER A 17 29.95 7.15 7.86
C SER A 17 28.98 7.91 6.96
N ALA A 18 28.93 7.53 5.69
CA ALA A 18 27.77 7.83 4.87
C ALA A 18 26.59 7.23 5.62
N GLY A 19 25.84 8.08 6.35
CA GLY A 19 24.58 7.69 6.94
C GLY A 19 23.73 7.02 5.85
N PRO A 20 22.81 6.08 6.18
CA PRO A 20 21.93 5.49 5.19
C PRO A 20 21.35 6.66 4.40
N VAL A 21 21.51 6.61 3.08
CA VAL A 21 20.79 7.51 2.20
C VAL A 21 19.33 7.23 2.54
N ASP A 22 18.72 8.13 3.30
CA ASP A 22 17.29 8.07 3.56
C ASP A 22 16.63 8.06 2.18
N ALA A 23 16.28 6.87 1.71
CA ALA A 23 15.41 6.74 0.59
C ALA A 23 14.16 7.50 1.00
N ARG A 24 14.03 8.73 0.50
CA ARG A 24 12.95 9.62 0.90
C ARG A 24 11.67 8.86 0.78
N GLN A 25 10.98 8.73 1.90
CA GLN A 25 9.67 8.10 1.96
C GLN A 25 8.78 8.71 0.88
N LYS A 26 8.31 7.91 -0.05
CA LYS A 26 7.38 8.37 -1.10
C LYS A 26 6.09 8.83 -0.45
N LYS A 27 5.55 9.94 -0.93
CA LYS A 27 4.25 10.45 -0.50
C LYS A 27 3.16 9.91 -1.39
N ILE A 28 2.24 9.17 -0.78
CA ILE A 28 1.12 8.55 -1.47
C ILE A 28 -0.24 9.05 -0.98
N GLU A 29 -0.24 10.03 -0.09
CA GLU A 29 -1.48 10.62 0.42
C GLU A 29 -2.30 11.26 -0.70
N GLY A 30 -3.61 11.11 -0.65
CA GLY A 30 -4.56 11.71 -1.56
C GLY A 30 -5.53 10.74 -2.20
N ASP A 31 -6.21 11.23 -3.22
CA ASP A 31 -7.19 10.49 -4.01
C ASP A 31 -6.51 9.81 -5.20
N TRP A 32 -6.91 8.57 -5.44
CA TRP A 32 -6.39 7.74 -6.51
C TRP A 32 -7.51 7.03 -7.26
N THR A 33 -7.29 6.79 -8.54
CA THR A 33 -8.09 5.85 -9.32
C THR A 33 -7.39 4.50 -9.30
N PHE A 34 -7.95 3.57 -8.56
CA PHE A 34 -7.45 2.21 -8.40
C PHE A 34 -8.16 1.30 -9.40
N THR A 35 -7.42 0.67 -10.29
CA THR A 35 -8.00 -0.16 -11.35
C THR A 35 -7.65 -1.62 -11.15
N VAL A 36 -8.66 -2.46 -11.06
CA VAL A 36 -8.58 -3.92 -11.10
C VAL A 36 -9.46 -4.43 -12.24
N GLU A 37 -8.93 -5.31 -13.10
CA GLU A 37 -9.69 -5.92 -14.22
C GLU A 37 -10.51 -4.90 -15.03
N HIS A 38 -9.92 -3.74 -15.33
CA HIS A 38 -10.57 -2.63 -16.04
C HIS A 38 -11.65 -1.87 -15.25
N LEU A 39 -11.87 -2.20 -13.97
CA LEU A 39 -12.81 -1.50 -13.12
C LEU A 39 -12.10 -0.38 -12.34
N PRO A 40 -12.39 0.90 -12.62
CA PRO A 40 -11.82 2.02 -11.88
C PRO A 40 -12.59 2.26 -10.57
N LEU A 41 -11.88 2.17 -9.45
CA LEU A 41 -12.41 2.36 -8.11
C LEU A 41 -11.76 3.57 -7.44
N LYS A 42 -12.50 4.25 -6.58
CA LYS A 42 -11.94 5.31 -5.75
C LYS A 42 -11.12 4.72 -4.61
N LEU A 43 -9.86 5.12 -4.53
CA LEU A 43 -8.96 4.83 -3.44
C LEU A 43 -8.56 6.15 -2.78
N VAL A 44 -8.72 6.25 -1.48
CA VAL A 44 -8.23 7.37 -0.68
C VAL A 44 -7.15 6.85 0.26
N LEU A 45 -5.99 7.47 0.23
CA LEU A 45 -4.88 7.13 1.12
C LEU A 45 -4.52 8.30 2.02
N VAL A 46 -4.27 8.00 3.28
CA VAL A 46 -3.73 8.90 4.28
C VAL A 46 -2.41 8.32 4.76
N GLN A 47 -1.38 9.14 4.77
CA GLN A 47 -0.05 8.71 5.16
C GLN A 47 0.43 9.51 6.36
N LYS A 48 0.91 8.79 7.38
CA LYS A 48 1.63 9.35 8.51
C LYS A 48 2.93 8.58 8.69
N ASP A 49 4.04 9.19 8.30
CA ASP A 49 5.35 8.55 8.25
C ASP A 49 5.32 7.28 7.37
N LYS A 50 5.54 6.12 7.95
CA LYS A 50 5.45 4.82 7.25
C LYS A 50 4.06 4.18 7.34
N SER A 51 3.16 4.73 8.14
CA SER A 51 1.81 4.20 8.30
C SER A 51 0.90 4.72 7.20
N VAL A 52 0.12 3.83 6.64
CA VAL A 52 -0.88 4.13 5.60
C VAL A 52 -2.24 3.65 6.08
N THR A 53 -3.22 4.53 5.99
CA THR A 53 -4.63 4.21 6.18
C THR A 53 -5.42 4.73 5.00
N GLY A 54 -6.65 4.31 4.86
CA GLY A 54 -7.48 4.81 3.78
C GLY A 54 -8.77 4.03 3.60
N SER A 55 -9.35 4.20 2.43
CA SER A 55 -10.54 3.48 2.02
C SER A 55 -10.54 3.19 0.53
N LEU A 56 -11.06 2.04 0.18
CA LEU A 56 -11.29 1.62 -1.20
C LEU A 56 -12.79 1.41 -1.40
N ASP A 57 -13.38 2.16 -2.30
CA ASP A 57 -14.78 1.98 -2.69
C ASP A 57 -14.90 0.64 -3.44
N TRP A 58 -15.61 -0.30 -2.82
CA TRP A 58 -15.81 -1.62 -3.37
C TRP A 58 -17.22 -1.75 -3.97
N PRO A 59 -17.39 -2.43 -5.11
CA PRO A 59 -18.70 -2.48 -5.80
C PRO A 59 -19.84 -3.10 -4.98
N HIS A 60 -19.48 -3.98 -4.06
CA HIS A 60 -20.44 -4.73 -3.25
C HIS A 60 -20.15 -4.52 -1.77
N GLY A 61 -21.09 -3.90 -1.06
CA GLY A 61 -20.98 -3.64 0.37
C GLY A 61 -20.40 -2.28 0.72
N ASP A 62 -19.94 -2.14 1.94
CA ASP A 62 -19.31 -0.92 2.44
C ASP A 62 -17.90 -0.72 1.87
N PRO A 63 -17.40 0.51 1.83
CA PRO A 63 -16.01 0.76 1.50
C PRO A 63 -15.08 -0.04 2.40
N ILE A 64 -14.04 -0.62 1.80
CA ILE A 64 -13.01 -1.34 2.53
C ILE A 64 -12.13 -0.33 3.25
N LYS A 65 -12.09 -0.40 4.59
CA LYS A 65 -11.13 0.37 5.38
C LYS A 65 -9.76 -0.27 5.27
N LEU A 66 -8.79 0.53 4.88
CA LEU A 66 -7.42 0.07 4.63
C LEU A 66 -6.49 0.45 5.76
N THR A 67 -5.60 -0.47 6.08
CA THR A 67 -4.46 -0.27 6.98
C THR A 67 -3.22 -0.88 6.32
N GLY A 68 -2.11 -0.21 6.44
CA GLY A 68 -0.88 -0.71 5.84
C GLY A 68 0.34 0.12 6.15
N THR A 69 1.36 -0.11 5.36
CA THR A 69 2.66 0.54 5.50
C THR A 69 3.25 0.88 4.13
N ILE A 70 4.10 1.89 4.13
CA ILE A 70 4.98 2.18 3.01
C ILE A 70 6.41 2.26 3.53
N ASP A 71 7.33 1.61 2.85
CA ASP A 71 8.76 1.64 3.13
C ASP A 71 9.54 1.97 1.85
N GLY A 72 10.06 3.20 1.79
CA GLY A 72 10.60 3.74 0.55
C GLY A 72 9.51 3.85 -0.52
N ASP A 73 9.60 3.02 -1.54
CA ASP A 73 8.64 2.91 -2.63
C ASP A 73 7.70 1.68 -2.51
N LYS A 74 7.93 0.81 -1.52
CA LYS A 74 7.16 -0.43 -1.33
C LYS A 74 5.94 -0.19 -0.46
N LEU A 75 4.77 -0.52 -0.99
CA LEU A 75 3.48 -0.32 -0.36
C LEU A 75 2.82 -1.66 -0.07
N ARG A 76 2.25 -1.78 1.11
CA ARG A 76 1.34 -2.87 1.47
C ARG A 76 0.14 -2.31 2.21
N PHE A 77 -1.04 -2.74 1.86
CA PHE A 77 -2.25 -2.43 2.62
C PHE A 77 -3.22 -3.61 2.57
N TYR A 78 -4.05 -3.69 3.58
CA TYR A 78 -5.04 -4.74 3.72
C TYR A 78 -6.31 -4.17 4.37
N GLY A 79 -7.40 -4.89 4.21
CA GLY A 79 -8.66 -4.51 4.82
C GLY A 79 -9.76 -5.51 4.55
N ASP A 80 -10.86 -5.29 5.24
CA ASP A 80 -12.03 -6.13 5.19
C ASP A 80 -13.26 -5.28 4.91
N SER A 81 -14.20 -5.88 4.20
CA SER A 81 -15.55 -5.37 4.04
C SER A 81 -16.52 -6.53 3.97
N GLY A 82 -17.78 -6.24 4.06
CA GLY A 82 -18.80 -7.27 3.95
C GLY A 82 -20.19 -6.68 3.85
N GLY A 83 -21.10 -7.55 3.58
CA GLY A 83 -22.53 -7.34 3.63
C GLY A 83 -23.17 -8.43 4.48
N GLU A 84 -24.48 -8.57 4.34
CA GLU A 84 -25.27 -9.51 5.14
C GLU A 84 -24.85 -10.97 4.92
N ASN A 85 -24.56 -11.34 3.67
CA ASN A 85 -24.29 -12.73 3.26
C ASN A 85 -22.91 -12.93 2.63
N PHE A 86 -22.01 -11.96 2.76
CA PHE A 86 -20.65 -12.11 2.24
C PHE A 86 -19.63 -11.27 3.02
N THR A 87 -18.38 -11.69 2.95
CA THR A 87 -17.23 -10.90 3.36
C THR A 87 -16.17 -10.89 2.27
N VAL A 88 -15.42 -9.83 2.20
CA VAL A 88 -14.22 -9.73 1.38
C VAL A 88 -13.04 -9.29 2.23
N HIS A 89 -11.95 -10.01 2.12
CA HIS A 89 -10.64 -9.62 2.68
C HIS A 89 -9.68 -9.36 1.54
N ILE A 90 -9.01 -8.23 1.59
CA ILE A 90 -7.97 -7.90 0.60
C ILE A 90 -6.62 -7.72 1.28
N ASP A 91 -5.57 -8.13 0.58
CA ASP A 91 -4.17 -7.88 0.92
C ASP A 91 -3.46 -7.45 -0.37
N ALA A 92 -3.08 -6.20 -0.44
CA ALA A 92 -2.45 -5.61 -1.60
C ALA A 92 -0.99 -5.28 -1.32
N THR A 93 -0.14 -5.66 -2.24
CA THR A 93 1.27 -5.25 -2.27
C THR A 93 1.55 -4.51 -3.56
N GLY A 94 2.45 -3.56 -3.52
CA GLY A 94 2.80 -2.79 -4.70
C GLY A 94 4.00 -1.88 -4.48
N ALA A 95 4.26 -1.07 -5.48
CA ALA A 95 5.33 -0.10 -5.43
C ALA A 95 4.94 1.19 -6.16
N VAL A 96 5.52 2.28 -5.68
CA VAL A 96 5.46 3.58 -6.38
C VAL A 96 6.40 3.52 -7.57
N GLN A 97 5.87 3.78 -8.76
CA GLN A 97 6.63 3.78 -10.00
C GLN A 97 7.35 5.13 -10.21
N VAL A 98 8.26 5.17 -11.17
CA VAL A 98 9.01 6.39 -11.54
C VAL A 98 8.10 7.53 -11.99
N ASP A 99 6.98 7.19 -12.62
CA ASP A 99 5.96 8.14 -13.09
C ASP A 99 4.92 8.54 -12.03
N ASP A 100 5.18 8.23 -10.76
CA ASP A 100 4.29 8.48 -9.61
C ASP A 100 2.95 7.71 -9.67
N THR A 101 2.86 6.67 -10.46
CA THR A 101 1.77 5.70 -10.40
C THR A 101 2.08 4.58 -9.41
N LEU A 102 1.05 3.84 -9.00
CA LEU A 102 1.20 2.66 -8.17
C LEU A 102 0.86 1.42 -8.99
N LYS A 103 1.62 0.35 -8.77
CA LYS A 103 1.35 -0.95 -9.37
C LYS A 103 1.63 -2.06 -8.38
N GLY A 104 0.85 -3.10 -8.45
CA GLY A 104 1.06 -4.25 -7.60
C GLY A 104 0.10 -5.40 -7.83
N THR A 105 -0.01 -6.25 -6.84
CA THR A 105 -0.87 -7.43 -6.84
C THR A 105 -1.81 -7.39 -5.65
N LEU A 106 -3.07 -7.71 -5.88
CA LEU A 106 -4.12 -7.81 -4.89
C LEU A 106 -4.48 -9.28 -4.69
N LYS A 107 -4.42 -9.74 -3.45
CA LYS A 107 -5.00 -11.02 -3.03
C LYS A 107 -6.33 -10.74 -2.38
N ALA A 108 -7.40 -11.29 -2.95
CA ALA A 108 -8.76 -11.12 -2.44
C ALA A 108 -9.34 -12.48 -2.05
N ARG A 109 -9.94 -12.53 -0.88
CA ARG A 109 -10.69 -13.67 -0.39
C ARG A 109 -12.14 -13.26 -0.22
N PHE A 110 -13.02 -13.90 -0.96
CA PHE A 110 -14.46 -13.72 -0.87
C PHE A 110 -15.06 -14.91 -0.15
N THR A 111 -15.90 -14.67 0.84
CA THR A 111 -16.61 -15.70 1.58
C THR A 111 -18.10 -15.39 1.53
N ASP A 112 -18.87 -16.33 0.99
CA ASP A 112 -20.32 -16.26 0.92
C ASP A 112 -20.93 -17.11 2.04
N PHE A 113 -21.99 -16.59 2.66
CA PHE A 113 -22.72 -17.23 3.74
C PHE A 113 -24.18 -17.50 3.34
N ASN A 114 -24.77 -18.51 3.90
CA ASN A 114 -26.23 -18.74 3.81
C ASN A 114 -26.96 -17.95 4.93
N ASP A 115 -28.29 -18.02 4.91
CA ASP A 115 -29.16 -17.36 5.89
C ASP A 115 -28.90 -17.81 7.35
N SER A 116 -28.26 -18.95 7.54
CA SER A 116 -27.83 -19.47 8.86
C SER A 116 -26.39 -19.07 9.22
N HIS A 117 -25.79 -18.14 8.48
CA HIS A 117 -24.42 -17.66 8.65
C HIS A 117 -23.35 -18.76 8.52
N GLN A 118 -23.65 -19.82 7.80
CA GLN A 118 -22.69 -20.87 7.47
C GLN A 118 -21.98 -20.54 6.16
N VAL A 119 -20.67 -20.82 6.10
CA VAL A 119 -19.89 -20.65 4.88
C VAL A 119 -20.39 -21.58 3.79
N VAL A 120 -20.85 -21.02 2.69
CA VAL A 120 -21.29 -21.76 1.51
C VAL A 120 -20.18 -21.86 0.49
N ARG A 121 -19.40 -20.81 0.32
CA ARG A 121 -18.36 -20.72 -0.69
C ARG A 121 -17.24 -19.79 -0.26
N THR A 122 -16.02 -20.21 -0.54
CA THR A 122 -14.82 -19.35 -0.44
C THR A 122 -14.10 -19.31 -1.79
N ARG A 123 -13.75 -18.11 -2.24
CA ARG A 123 -12.98 -17.88 -3.47
C ARG A 123 -11.78 -17.04 -3.14
N ASN A 124 -10.61 -17.46 -3.62
CA ASN A 124 -9.39 -16.70 -3.55
C ASN A 124 -9.01 -16.24 -4.97
N GLN A 125 -8.63 -14.99 -5.10
CA GLN A 125 -8.18 -14.40 -6.36
C GLN A 125 -6.89 -13.65 -6.13
N GLU A 126 -6.03 -13.68 -7.14
CA GLU A 126 -4.83 -12.84 -7.21
C GLU A 126 -4.90 -12.03 -8.49
N ILE A 127 -4.95 -10.71 -8.35
CA ILE A 127 -5.29 -9.79 -9.43
C ILE A 127 -4.24 -8.68 -9.47
N PRO A 128 -3.67 -8.36 -10.65
CA PRO A 128 -2.84 -7.18 -10.81
C PRO A 128 -3.70 -5.92 -10.68
N TRP A 129 -3.13 -4.88 -10.07
CA TRP A 129 -3.78 -3.59 -9.94
C TRP A 129 -2.83 -2.45 -10.29
N THR A 130 -3.40 -1.35 -10.70
CA THR A 130 -2.70 -0.08 -10.90
C THR A 130 -3.48 1.05 -10.24
N ALA A 131 -2.79 2.13 -9.87
CA ALA A 131 -3.47 3.34 -9.41
C ALA A 131 -2.78 4.59 -9.97
N VAL A 132 -3.58 5.55 -10.36
CA VAL A 132 -3.14 6.87 -10.81
C VAL A 132 -3.75 7.95 -9.93
N ARG A 133 -3.02 9.03 -9.71
CA ARG A 133 -3.51 10.15 -8.90
C ARG A 133 -4.75 10.78 -9.49
N GLY A 134 -5.66 11.19 -8.60
CA GLY A 134 -6.92 11.81 -8.96
C GLY A 134 -8.02 10.81 -9.27
N LEU A 135 -9.22 11.33 -9.51
CA LEU A 135 -10.41 10.54 -9.78
C LEU A 135 -10.74 10.61 -11.27
N HIS A 136 -10.58 9.50 -11.97
CA HIS A 136 -10.76 9.39 -13.42
C HIS A 136 -11.74 8.28 -13.76
N GLY A 137 -12.89 8.63 -14.31
CA GLY A 137 -13.88 7.66 -14.79
C GLY A 137 -14.45 6.72 -13.73
N ILE A 138 -14.48 7.15 -12.48
CA ILE A 138 -14.96 6.36 -11.35
C ILE A 138 -16.44 6.03 -11.54
N VAL A 139 -16.76 4.76 -11.40
CA VAL A 139 -18.15 4.29 -11.36
C VAL A 139 -18.67 4.44 -9.94
N HIS A 140 -19.72 5.24 -9.76
CA HIS A 140 -20.43 5.31 -8.50
C HIS A 140 -21.43 4.15 -8.42
N PHE A 141 -21.23 3.30 -7.43
CA PHE A 141 -22.20 2.26 -7.11
C PHE A 141 -23.25 2.84 -6.17
N PRO A 142 -24.55 2.85 -6.55
CA PRO A 142 -25.60 3.33 -5.65
C PRO A 142 -25.61 2.44 -4.41
N ARG A 143 -25.47 3.04 -3.25
CA ARG A 143 -25.72 2.38 -1.97
C ARG A 143 -27.20 2.16 -1.86
N LYS A 144 -27.63 0.95 -1.56
CA LYS A 144 -28.99 0.69 -1.10
C LYS A 144 -29.06 1.18 0.34
N ASP A 145 -29.79 2.26 0.53
CA ASP A 145 -30.18 2.74 1.86
C ASP A 145 -31.09 1.71 2.53
#